data_0ba594692eb8bdda3c8e4fbf969bcf5d
#
_entry.id   0ba594692eb8bdda3c8e4fbf969bcf5d
#
_cell.length_a   1.000
_cell.length_b   1.000
_cell.length_c   1.000
_cell.angle_alpha   90.00
_cell.angle_beta   90.00
_cell.angle_gamma   90.00
#
_symmetry.space_group_name_H-M   'P 1'
#
loop_
_entity.id
_entity.type
_entity.pdbx_description
1 polymer ?
#
loop_
_entity_poly.entity_id
_entity_poly.type
_entity_poly.pdbx_seq_one_letter_code
_entity_poly.pdbx_strand_id
1 'polypeptide(L)'
;RQGRRVILINPADAMNPAASNALLKILEEPPPSVYFLLISSKVRQLLPTLRSRCRQIVLSVPKATDSIGWLIEQGVEDPENLLSFCGGAPLKAKGLFSNGGWEGITQIISSLKAEDRNPLALAGIWETTIKGDDSLGMDRFIETLQKWLNDLIRTSRNLSPRYLPSLAAELRKISSRCSPKRLLRFHQDLLKIRAVAKHPLNSQLFLEDVAARYLQAITPY
;
A
#
# COMPACT_ATOMS: atom_id res chain seq x y z
N ARG A 1 11.26 45.28 1.59
CA ARG A 1 10.45 44.45 2.52
C ARG A 1 11.00 43.04 2.44
N GLN A 2 11.79 42.61 3.43
CA GLN A 2 12.23 41.22 3.55
C GLN A 2 11.02 40.42 4.05
N GLY A 3 10.27 39.77 3.11
CA GLY A 3 9.17 38.88 3.43
C GLY A 3 9.70 37.54 3.99
N ARG A 4 8.88 36.85 4.79
CA ARG A 4 9.16 35.48 5.21
C ARG A 4 9.14 34.55 3.99
N ARG A 5 10.12 33.66 3.90
CA ARG A 5 10.19 32.63 2.84
C ARG A 5 10.02 31.25 3.45
N VAL A 6 9.21 30.43 2.80
CA VAL A 6 9.02 29.03 3.18
C VAL A 6 9.50 28.15 2.03
N ILE A 7 10.39 27.23 2.33
CA ILE A 7 10.90 26.23 1.38
C ILE A 7 10.33 24.89 1.81
N LEU A 8 9.51 24.31 0.94
CA LEU A 8 8.87 23.00 1.15
C LEU A 8 9.59 21.94 0.33
N ILE A 9 10.04 20.87 0.99
CA ILE A 9 10.64 19.67 0.37
C ILE A 9 9.75 18.48 0.67
N ASN A 10 9.06 17.93 -0.36
CA ASN A 10 8.12 16.81 -0.22
C ASN A 10 8.20 15.88 -1.46
N PRO A 11 8.60 14.62 -1.29
CA PRO A 11 9.07 13.99 -0.06
C PRO A 11 10.57 14.25 0.18
N ALA A 12 10.95 14.55 1.42
CA ALA A 12 12.35 14.81 1.78
C ALA A 12 13.21 13.52 1.75
N ASP A 13 12.59 12.35 1.96
CA ASP A 13 13.27 11.05 1.87
C ASP A 13 13.62 10.60 0.43
N ALA A 14 13.17 11.35 -0.60
CA ALA A 14 13.60 11.13 -1.98
C ALA A 14 14.89 11.87 -2.35
N MET A 15 15.41 12.74 -1.48
CA MET A 15 16.68 13.41 -1.73
C MET A 15 17.83 12.39 -1.76
N ASN A 16 18.70 12.52 -2.76
CA ASN A 16 19.95 11.78 -2.79
C ASN A 16 20.95 12.33 -1.73
N PRO A 17 22.03 11.60 -1.40
CA PRO A 17 23.00 12.02 -0.40
C PRO A 17 23.64 13.38 -0.70
N ALA A 18 23.89 13.70 -1.97
CA ALA A 18 24.50 14.98 -2.37
C ALA A 18 23.56 16.16 -2.08
N ALA A 19 22.26 16.04 -2.45
CA ALA A 19 21.26 17.06 -2.15
C ALA A 19 21.05 17.23 -0.64
N SER A 20 21.00 16.10 0.10
CA SER A 20 20.89 16.12 1.56
C SER A 20 22.07 16.84 2.23
N ASN A 21 23.29 16.57 1.77
CA ASN A 21 24.50 17.23 2.29
C ASN A 21 24.57 18.73 1.92
N ALA A 22 24.12 19.11 0.72
CA ALA A 22 24.03 20.53 0.33
C ALA A 22 23.04 21.29 1.23
N LEU A 23 21.93 20.67 1.61
CA LEU A 23 20.93 21.26 2.50
C LEU A 23 21.47 21.48 3.92
N LEU A 24 22.36 20.60 4.41
CA LEU A 24 22.93 20.72 5.75
C LEU A 24 23.59 22.08 6.00
N LYS A 25 24.35 22.57 5.04
CA LYS A 25 25.03 23.87 5.14
C LYS A 25 24.06 25.04 5.38
N ILE A 26 22.91 24.98 4.72
CA ILE A 26 21.87 26.00 4.82
C ILE A 26 21.08 25.88 6.11
N LEU A 27 20.91 24.63 6.61
CA LEU A 27 20.19 24.35 7.87
C LEU A 27 21.05 24.73 9.10
N GLU A 28 22.37 24.72 9.00
CA GLU A 28 23.27 25.16 10.09
C GLU A 28 23.18 26.67 10.30
N GLU A 29 23.19 27.45 9.21
CA GLU A 29 23.10 28.89 9.24
C GLU A 29 22.01 29.40 8.31
N PRO A 30 20.72 29.21 8.69
CA PRO A 30 19.63 29.60 7.82
C PRO A 30 19.58 31.13 7.64
N PRO A 31 19.33 31.61 6.41
CA PRO A 31 19.15 33.03 6.17
C PRO A 31 17.98 33.58 7.00
N PRO A 32 18.03 34.84 7.45
CA PRO A 32 16.97 35.42 8.26
C PRO A 32 15.60 35.34 7.53
N SER A 33 14.57 35.01 8.26
CA SER A 33 13.19 34.87 7.76
C SER A 33 12.95 33.73 6.74
N VAL A 34 13.87 32.75 6.64
CA VAL A 34 13.70 31.56 5.83
C VAL A 34 13.31 30.36 6.72
N TYR A 35 12.25 29.65 6.34
CA TYR A 35 11.76 28.46 7.02
C TYR A 35 11.82 27.26 6.08
N PHE A 36 12.37 26.14 6.54
CA PHE A 36 12.40 24.89 5.80
C PHE A 36 11.36 23.92 6.38
N LEU A 37 10.47 23.39 5.51
CA LEU A 37 9.51 22.35 5.84
C LEU A 37 9.90 21.09 5.07
N LEU A 38 10.42 20.10 5.79
CA LEU A 38 10.78 18.81 5.24
C LEU A 38 9.70 17.80 5.59
N ILE A 39 8.98 17.30 4.59
CA ILE A 39 7.93 16.29 4.77
C ILE A 39 8.49 14.93 4.39
N SER A 40 8.35 13.94 5.29
CA SER A 40 8.79 12.57 5.04
C SER A 40 7.86 11.56 5.69
N SER A 41 7.51 10.52 4.95
CA SER A 41 6.84 9.34 5.48
C SER A 41 7.82 8.28 6.00
N LYS A 42 9.10 8.43 5.70
CA LYS A 42 10.18 7.48 6.04
C LYS A 42 11.32 8.18 6.78
N VAL A 43 11.01 8.75 7.94
CA VAL A 43 11.96 9.57 8.74
C VAL A 43 13.30 8.85 8.97
N ARG A 44 13.31 7.51 9.06
CA ARG A 44 14.54 6.72 9.24
C ARG A 44 15.45 6.71 8.02
N GLN A 45 14.96 7.06 6.84
CA GLN A 45 15.75 7.17 5.60
C GLN A 45 16.43 8.54 5.47
N LEU A 46 15.98 9.54 6.23
CA LEU A 46 16.66 10.83 6.29
C LEU A 46 17.98 10.71 7.05
N LEU A 47 19.00 11.41 6.58
CA LEU A 47 20.29 11.48 7.26
C LEU A 47 20.10 11.91 8.72
N PRO A 48 20.76 11.23 9.68
CA PRO A 48 20.72 11.62 11.10
C PRO A 48 21.10 13.07 11.33
N THR A 49 22.05 13.58 10.52
CA THR A 49 22.54 14.97 10.54
C THR A 49 21.46 15.99 10.13
N LEU A 50 20.57 15.66 9.17
CA LEU A 50 19.41 16.48 8.85
C LEU A 50 18.39 16.48 9.99
N ARG A 51 18.13 15.29 10.55
CA ARG A 51 17.16 15.14 11.62
C ARG A 51 17.54 15.89 12.90
N SER A 52 18.83 15.95 13.22
CA SER A 52 19.33 16.68 14.41
C SER A 52 19.21 18.20 14.30
N ARG A 53 19.13 18.75 13.07
CA ARG A 53 19.00 20.18 12.81
C ARG A 53 17.57 20.66 12.57
N CYS A 54 16.62 19.71 12.53
CA CYS A 54 15.21 20.02 12.31
C CYS A 54 14.38 19.68 13.56
N ARG A 55 13.42 20.56 13.88
CA ARG A 55 12.40 20.23 14.86
C ARG A 55 11.45 19.21 14.24
N GLN A 56 11.32 18.04 14.84
CA GLN A 56 10.42 17.01 14.38
C GLN A 56 9.00 17.27 14.89
N ILE A 57 8.02 17.27 13.97
CA ILE A 57 6.59 17.33 14.25
C ILE A 57 5.99 16.04 13.68
N VAL A 58 5.45 15.21 14.55
CA VAL A 58 4.81 13.95 14.16
C VAL A 58 3.33 14.21 13.86
N LEU A 59 2.93 13.93 12.61
CA LEU A 59 1.53 13.93 12.21
C LEU A 59 1.00 12.51 12.33
N SER A 60 0.10 12.27 13.27
CA SER A 60 -0.55 10.98 13.45
C SER A 60 -1.65 10.75 12.41
N VAL A 61 -1.94 9.48 12.13
CA VAL A 61 -3.12 9.10 11.35
C VAL A 61 -4.37 9.61 12.10
N PRO A 62 -5.34 10.24 11.41
CA PRO A 62 -6.58 10.69 12.03
C PRO A 62 -7.35 9.54 12.68
N LYS A 63 -8.24 9.84 13.63
CA LYS A 63 -9.12 8.82 14.20
C LYS A 63 -10.02 8.23 13.11
N ALA A 64 -10.27 6.92 13.20
CA ALA A 64 -11.10 6.24 12.20
C ALA A 64 -12.50 6.86 12.09
N THR A 65 -13.12 7.22 13.21
CA THR A 65 -14.44 7.89 13.26
C THR A 65 -14.48 9.19 12.46
N ASP A 66 -13.46 10.03 12.64
CA ASP A 66 -13.38 11.34 11.97
C ASP A 66 -13.14 11.16 10.47
N SER A 67 -12.28 10.17 10.12
CA SER A 67 -11.98 9.83 8.74
C SER A 67 -13.19 9.23 8.00
N ILE A 68 -13.96 8.37 8.66
CA ILE A 68 -15.19 7.77 8.10
C ILE A 68 -16.23 8.85 7.88
N GLY A 69 -16.49 9.72 8.89
CA GLY A 69 -17.43 10.84 8.75
C GLY A 69 -17.08 11.73 7.57
N TRP A 70 -15.80 12.09 7.45
CA TRP A 70 -15.34 12.90 6.32
C TRP A 70 -15.50 12.19 4.97
N LEU A 71 -15.22 10.88 4.87
CA LEU A 71 -15.40 10.10 3.64
C LEU A 71 -16.87 10.01 3.22
N ILE A 72 -17.80 9.89 4.18
CA ILE A 72 -19.26 9.94 3.92
C ILE A 72 -19.63 11.30 3.33
N GLU A 73 -19.16 12.40 3.90
CA GLU A 73 -19.37 13.75 3.37
C GLU A 73 -18.81 13.93 1.95
N GLN A 74 -17.76 13.15 1.60
CA GLN A 74 -17.18 13.14 0.26
C GLN A 74 -17.89 12.17 -0.71
N GLY A 75 -19.02 11.56 -0.31
CA GLY A 75 -19.83 10.66 -1.15
C GLY A 75 -19.25 9.24 -1.32
N VAL A 76 -18.37 8.80 -0.42
CA VAL A 76 -17.81 7.43 -0.47
C VAL A 76 -18.85 6.45 0.08
N GLU A 77 -19.23 5.44 -0.73
CA GLU A 77 -20.29 4.49 -0.40
C GLU A 77 -19.87 3.43 0.64
N ASP A 78 -18.60 3.01 0.64
CA ASP A 78 -18.05 1.99 1.56
C ASP A 78 -16.82 2.53 2.30
N PRO A 79 -16.99 3.57 3.16
CA PRO A 79 -15.88 4.29 3.76
C PRO A 79 -15.07 3.45 4.73
N GLU A 80 -15.68 2.51 5.46
CA GLU A 80 -15.02 1.69 6.48
C GLU A 80 -14.05 0.69 5.84
N ASN A 81 -14.50 -0.07 4.84
CA ASN A 81 -13.67 -1.03 4.13
C ASN A 81 -12.57 -0.32 3.35
N LEU A 82 -12.91 0.75 2.66
CA LEU A 82 -11.97 1.52 1.87
C LEU A 82 -10.89 2.17 2.74
N LEU A 83 -11.28 2.77 3.89
CA LEU A 83 -10.35 3.35 4.84
C LEU A 83 -9.41 2.29 5.42
N SER A 84 -9.95 1.13 5.83
CA SER A 84 -9.17 0.01 6.34
C SER A 84 -8.18 -0.51 5.29
N PHE A 85 -8.64 -0.69 4.06
CA PHE A 85 -7.79 -1.09 2.93
C PHE A 85 -6.67 -0.08 2.67
N CYS A 86 -6.94 1.22 2.85
CA CYS A 86 -5.94 2.30 2.72
C CYS A 86 -5.08 2.50 3.98
N GLY A 87 -5.19 1.62 4.99
CA GLY A 87 -4.38 1.69 6.21
C GLY A 87 -4.71 2.88 7.10
N GLY A 88 -5.93 3.41 7.03
CA GLY A 88 -6.41 4.54 7.80
C GLY A 88 -6.12 5.91 7.16
N ALA A 89 -5.70 5.96 5.90
CA ALA A 89 -5.38 7.21 5.19
C ALA A 89 -6.60 7.73 4.38
N PRO A 90 -7.37 8.71 4.87
CA PRO A 90 -8.63 9.13 4.25
C PRO A 90 -8.44 9.76 2.87
N LEU A 91 -7.39 10.54 2.65
CA LEU A 91 -7.11 11.12 1.34
C LEU A 91 -6.77 10.06 0.29
N LYS A 92 -6.04 8.99 0.69
CA LYS A 92 -5.76 7.85 -0.20
C LYS A 92 -7.03 7.07 -0.51
N ALA A 93 -7.91 6.89 0.48
CA ALA A 93 -9.21 6.26 0.32
C ALA A 93 -10.09 7.04 -0.67
N LYS A 94 -10.25 8.35 -0.47
CA LYS A 94 -10.99 9.21 -1.40
C LYS A 94 -10.42 9.14 -2.82
N GLY A 95 -9.10 9.26 -2.98
CA GLY A 95 -8.47 9.18 -4.30
C GLY A 95 -8.70 7.84 -4.99
N LEU A 96 -8.69 6.74 -4.23
CA LEU A 96 -8.96 5.40 -4.76
C LEU A 96 -10.42 5.25 -5.22
N PHE A 97 -11.37 5.79 -4.45
CA PHE A 97 -12.80 5.81 -4.81
C PHE A 97 -13.06 6.68 -6.03
N SER A 98 -12.57 7.92 -6.02
CA SER A 98 -12.83 8.88 -7.11
C SER A 98 -12.27 8.45 -8.48
N ASN A 99 -11.23 7.62 -8.49
CA ASN A 99 -10.62 7.08 -9.71
C ASN A 99 -11.24 5.73 -10.15
N GLY A 100 -12.30 5.25 -9.48
CA GLY A 100 -12.94 3.96 -9.80
C GLY A 100 -12.15 2.72 -9.36
N GLY A 101 -10.93 2.86 -8.88
CA GLY A 101 -10.02 1.73 -8.59
C GLY A 101 -10.47 0.80 -7.45
N TRP A 102 -11.50 1.16 -6.70
CA TRP A 102 -12.05 0.31 -5.64
C TRP A 102 -12.80 -0.89 -6.20
N GLU A 103 -13.52 -0.71 -7.30
CA GLU A 103 -14.25 -1.80 -7.95
C GLU A 103 -13.31 -2.89 -8.47
N GLY A 104 -12.26 -2.53 -9.19
CA GLY A 104 -11.25 -3.48 -9.66
C GLY A 104 -10.55 -4.22 -8.52
N ILE A 105 -10.26 -3.53 -7.40
CA ILE A 105 -9.69 -4.16 -6.19
C ILE A 105 -10.66 -5.19 -5.60
N THR A 106 -11.94 -4.87 -5.50
CA THR A 106 -12.94 -5.79 -4.96
C THR A 106 -13.14 -7.01 -5.85
N GLN A 107 -13.05 -6.87 -7.17
CA GLN A 107 -13.06 -7.98 -8.12
C GLN A 107 -11.84 -8.91 -7.93
N ILE A 108 -10.63 -8.35 -7.77
CA ILE A 108 -9.43 -9.14 -7.45
C ILE A 108 -9.62 -9.89 -6.13
N ILE A 109 -10.06 -9.22 -5.07
CA ILE A 109 -10.29 -9.84 -3.76
C ILE A 109 -11.34 -10.97 -3.87
N SER A 110 -12.39 -10.77 -4.67
CA SER A 110 -13.40 -11.80 -4.90
C SER A 110 -12.84 -13.02 -5.61
N SER A 111 -11.96 -12.84 -6.59
CA SER A 111 -11.28 -13.95 -7.28
C SER A 111 -10.35 -14.74 -6.34
N LEU A 112 -9.71 -14.07 -5.38
CA LEU A 112 -8.83 -14.71 -4.38
C LEU A 112 -9.59 -15.60 -3.38
N LYS A 113 -10.89 -15.37 -3.22
CA LYS A 113 -11.77 -16.21 -2.37
C LYS A 113 -12.31 -17.44 -3.10
N ALA A 114 -12.27 -17.45 -4.43
CA ALA A 114 -12.84 -18.52 -5.23
C ALA A 114 -12.17 -19.87 -4.91
N GLU A 115 -12.98 -20.94 -4.89
CA GLU A 115 -12.51 -22.31 -4.65
C GLU A 115 -11.89 -22.94 -5.91
N ASP A 116 -12.09 -22.31 -7.07
CA ASP A 116 -11.45 -22.74 -8.32
C ASP A 116 -9.93 -22.55 -8.25
N ARG A 117 -9.22 -23.64 -8.49
CA ARG A 117 -7.75 -23.72 -8.35
C ARG A 117 -7.04 -23.76 -9.71
N ASN A 118 -7.67 -23.24 -10.74
CA ASN A 118 -7.03 -23.14 -12.05
C ASN A 118 -6.22 -21.82 -12.14
N PRO A 119 -4.87 -21.89 -12.18
CA PRO A 119 -4.04 -20.70 -12.24
C PRO A 119 -4.25 -19.87 -13.50
N LEU A 120 -4.56 -20.51 -14.64
CA LEU A 120 -4.80 -19.82 -15.90
C LEU A 120 -6.11 -19.04 -15.87
N ALA A 121 -7.17 -19.64 -15.30
CA ALA A 121 -8.46 -18.96 -15.13
C ALA A 121 -8.32 -17.75 -14.19
N LEU A 122 -7.61 -17.92 -13.08
CA LEU A 122 -7.36 -16.85 -12.11
C LEU A 122 -6.54 -15.70 -12.73
N ALA A 123 -5.49 -16.03 -13.46
CA ALA A 123 -4.66 -15.04 -14.18
C ALA A 123 -5.47 -14.28 -15.23
N GLY A 124 -6.36 -14.97 -15.96
CA GLY A 124 -7.25 -14.35 -16.95
C GLY A 124 -8.22 -13.34 -16.33
N ILE A 125 -8.79 -13.64 -15.16
CA ILE A 125 -9.62 -12.71 -14.39
C ILE A 125 -8.79 -11.46 -14.02
N TRP A 126 -7.59 -11.63 -13.48
CA TRP A 126 -6.73 -10.52 -13.10
C TRP A 126 -6.33 -9.66 -14.29
N GLU A 127 -5.95 -10.30 -15.40
CA GLU A 127 -5.57 -9.60 -16.62
C GLU A 127 -6.72 -8.73 -17.16
N THR A 128 -7.92 -9.30 -17.23
CA THR A 128 -9.12 -8.58 -17.66
C THR A 128 -9.45 -7.41 -16.75
N THR A 129 -9.37 -7.63 -15.43
CA THR A 129 -9.63 -6.59 -14.43
C THR A 129 -8.61 -5.44 -14.53
N ILE A 130 -7.31 -5.77 -14.68
CA ILE A 130 -6.24 -4.77 -14.79
C ILE A 130 -6.35 -3.97 -16.10
N LYS A 131 -6.70 -4.63 -17.21
CA LYS A 131 -6.87 -3.95 -18.51
C LYS A 131 -8.14 -3.11 -18.58
N GLY A 132 -9.18 -3.50 -17.85
CA GLY A 132 -10.45 -2.78 -17.79
C GLY A 132 -10.45 -1.56 -16.87
N ASP A 133 -9.43 -1.39 -16.04
CA ASP A 133 -9.33 -0.29 -15.07
C ASP A 133 -7.94 0.36 -15.12
N ASP A 134 -7.86 1.49 -15.84
CA ASP A 134 -6.61 2.28 -15.97
C ASP A 134 -6.04 2.70 -14.60
N SER A 135 -6.90 2.79 -13.58
CA SER A 135 -6.47 3.17 -12.23
C SER A 135 -5.81 2.01 -11.47
N LEU A 136 -6.04 0.76 -11.90
CA LEU A 136 -5.63 -0.41 -11.14
C LEU A 136 -4.15 -0.77 -11.32
N GLY A 137 -3.60 -0.72 -12.49
CA GLY A 137 -2.20 -0.99 -12.78
C GLY A 137 -1.54 -2.16 -12.02
N MET A 138 -0.42 -2.66 -12.49
CA MET A 138 0.28 -3.81 -11.89
C MET A 138 0.77 -3.54 -10.45
N ASP A 139 1.22 -2.32 -10.15
CA ASP A 139 1.68 -1.95 -8.79
C ASP A 139 0.55 -2.07 -7.76
N ARG A 140 -0.66 -1.64 -8.12
CA ARG A 140 -1.84 -1.69 -7.23
C ARG A 140 -2.37 -3.11 -7.09
N PHE A 141 -2.32 -3.89 -8.16
CA PHE A 141 -2.61 -5.33 -8.11
C PHE A 141 -1.70 -6.04 -7.09
N ILE A 142 -0.41 -5.84 -7.17
CA ILE A 142 0.55 -6.45 -6.22
C ILE A 142 0.33 -5.93 -4.79
N GLU A 143 0.05 -4.64 -4.62
CA GLU A 143 -0.31 -4.08 -3.29
C GLU A 143 -1.55 -4.78 -2.72
N THR A 144 -2.56 -5.06 -3.55
CA THR A 144 -3.77 -5.78 -3.15
C THR A 144 -3.45 -7.19 -2.68
N LEU A 145 -2.65 -7.95 -3.44
CA LEU A 145 -2.19 -9.28 -3.05
C LEU A 145 -1.39 -9.26 -1.74
N GLN A 146 -0.52 -8.28 -1.56
CA GLN A 146 0.27 -8.13 -0.32
C GLN A 146 -0.62 -7.90 0.90
N LYS A 147 -1.66 -7.06 0.77
CA LYS A 147 -2.64 -6.80 1.84
C LYS A 147 -3.47 -8.05 2.16
N TRP A 148 -3.94 -8.74 1.13
CA TRP A 148 -4.64 -10.01 1.26
C TRP A 148 -3.81 -11.06 2.02
N LEU A 149 -2.57 -11.28 1.59
CA LEU A 149 -1.66 -12.22 2.25
C LEU A 149 -1.31 -11.81 3.68
N ASN A 150 -1.12 -10.50 3.92
CA ASN A 150 -0.91 -9.99 5.28
C ASN A 150 -2.07 -10.41 6.20
N ASP A 151 -3.30 -10.24 5.73
CA ASP A 151 -4.47 -10.57 6.53
C ASP A 151 -4.67 -12.09 6.66
N LEU A 152 -4.33 -12.91 5.66
CA LEU A 152 -4.27 -14.37 5.81
C LEU A 152 -3.23 -14.81 6.85
N ILE A 153 -2.04 -14.22 6.83
CA ILE A 153 -0.98 -14.51 7.82
C ILE A 153 -1.42 -14.08 9.22
N ARG A 154 -2.07 -12.94 9.37
CA ARG A 154 -2.59 -12.46 10.66
C ARG A 154 -3.66 -13.40 11.20
N THR A 155 -4.64 -13.76 10.36
CA THR A 155 -5.73 -14.66 10.76
C THR A 155 -5.26 -16.07 11.07
N SER A 156 -4.24 -16.59 10.38
CA SER A 156 -3.61 -17.88 10.72
C SER A 156 -2.95 -17.89 12.10
N ARG A 157 -2.70 -16.71 12.68
CA ARG A 157 -2.16 -16.52 14.04
C ARG A 157 -3.21 -16.01 15.03
N ASN A 158 -4.49 -16.14 14.72
CA ASN A 158 -5.62 -15.64 15.51
C ASN A 158 -5.62 -14.13 15.75
N LEU A 159 -4.96 -13.35 14.89
CA LEU A 159 -4.99 -11.89 14.92
C LEU A 159 -6.10 -11.39 13.99
N SER A 160 -6.72 -10.26 14.33
CA SER A 160 -7.71 -9.61 13.47
C SER A 160 -7.08 -9.14 12.15
N PRO A 161 -7.79 -9.27 11.01
CA PRO A 161 -7.36 -8.67 9.75
C PRO A 161 -7.18 -7.17 9.90
N ARG A 162 -6.20 -6.62 9.17
CA ARG A 162 -5.88 -5.21 9.22
C ARG A 162 -6.51 -4.41 8.08
N TYR A 163 -6.49 -4.99 6.88
CA TYR A 163 -6.89 -4.30 5.65
C TYR A 163 -8.30 -4.65 5.20
N LEU A 164 -8.77 -5.85 5.55
CA LEU A 164 -10.04 -6.41 5.12
C LEU A 164 -10.83 -6.96 6.32
N PRO A 165 -11.16 -6.12 7.31
CA PRO A 165 -11.83 -6.57 8.54
C PRO A 165 -13.21 -7.17 8.29
N SER A 166 -13.95 -6.69 7.27
CA SER A 166 -15.25 -7.25 6.86
C SER A 166 -15.17 -8.69 6.36
N LEU A 167 -14.00 -9.14 5.89
CA LEU A 167 -13.76 -10.50 5.40
C LEU A 167 -13.13 -11.43 6.45
N ALA A 168 -13.26 -11.10 7.73
CA ALA A 168 -12.61 -11.87 8.81
C ALA A 168 -13.01 -13.35 8.83
N ALA A 169 -14.27 -13.68 8.52
CA ALA A 169 -14.79 -15.04 8.51
C ALA A 169 -14.19 -15.86 7.34
N GLU A 170 -14.18 -15.28 6.14
CA GLU A 170 -13.61 -15.90 4.94
C GLU A 170 -12.10 -16.10 5.07
N LEU A 171 -11.40 -15.08 5.56
CA LEU A 171 -9.95 -15.14 5.80
C LEU A 171 -9.60 -16.24 6.81
N ARG A 172 -10.41 -16.44 7.86
CA ARG A 172 -10.24 -17.55 8.81
C ARG A 172 -10.46 -18.90 8.14
N LYS A 173 -11.53 -19.05 7.34
CA LYS A 173 -11.83 -20.28 6.60
C LYS A 173 -10.66 -20.66 5.67
N ILE A 174 -10.08 -19.69 4.96
CA ILE A 174 -8.95 -19.94 4.06
C ILE A 174 -7.68 -20.22 4.87
N SER A 175 -7.34 -19.38 5.83
CA SER A 175 -6.08 -19.47 6.58
C SER A 175 -5.98 -20.74 7.45
N SER A 176 -7.12 -21.30 7.92
CA SER A 176 -7.13 -22.55 8.68
C SER A 176 -6.64 -23.77 7.89
N ARG A 177 -6.67 -23.69 6.56
CA ARG A 177 -6.23 -24.75 5.63
C ARG A 177 -4.82 -24.51 5.09
N CYS A 178 -4.24 -23.33 5.33
CA CYS A 178 -2.97 -22.91 4.75
C CYS A 178 -1.79 -23.15 5.68
N SER A 179 -0.62 -23.42 5.11
CA SER A 179 0.64 -23.39 5.84
C SER A 179 1.11 -21.95 6.07
N PRO A 180 1.28 -21.47 7.32
CA PRO A 180 1.82 -20.15 7.58
C PRO A 180 3.20 -19.92 6.96
N LYS A 181 4.00 -20.97 6.86
CA LYS A 181 5.34 -20.93 6.23
C LYS A 181 5.24 -20.67 4.72
N ARG A 182 4.29 -21.31 4.02
CA ARG A 182 4.07 -21.08 2.57
C ARG A 182 3.55 -19.67 2.30
N LEU A 183 2.59 -19.18 3.13
CA LEU A 183 2.07 -17.82 3.02
C LEU A 183 3.18 -16.77 3.21
N LEU A 184 4.05 -16.96 4.21
CA LEU A 184 5.19 -16.07 4.44
C LEU A 184 6.19 -16.09 3.29
N ARG A 185 6.49 -17.27 2.74
CA ARG A 185 7.39 -17.41 1.58
C ARG A 185 6.83 -16.64 0.38
N PHE A 186 5.57 -16.86 0.04
CA PHE A 186 4.93 -16.16 -1.07
C PHE A 186 4.88 -14.65 -0.85
N HIS A 187 4.60 -14.20 0.38
CA HIS A 187 4.65 -12.77 0.71
C HIS A 187 6.04 -12.17 0.48
N GLN A 188 7.12 -12.89 0.85
CA GLN A 188 8.49 -12.46 0.58
C GLN A 188 8.81 -12.42 -0.93
N ASP A 189 8.32 -13.40 -1.67
CA ASP A 189 8.49 -13.44 -3.13
C ASP A 189 7.79 -12.27 -3.81
N LEU A 190 6.58 -11.89 -3.37
CA LEU A 190 5.88 -10.70 -3.87
C LEU A 190 6.64 -9.39 -3.61
N LEU A 191 7.38 -9.29 -2.50
CA LEU A 191 8.24 -8.11 -2.26
C LEU A 191 9.36 -7.99 -3.29
N LYS A 192 9.97 -9.12 -3.71
CA LYS A 192 11.00 -9.16 -4.75
C LYS A 192 10.40 -8.87 -6.13
N ILE A 193 9.26 -9.49 -6.42
CA ILE A 193 8.52 -9.34 -7.67
C ILE A 193 8.11 -7.88 -7.88
N ARG A 194 7.69 -7.18 -6.84
CA ARG A 194 7.30 -5.76 -6.92
C ARG A 194 8.41 -4.86 -7.48
N ALA A 195 9.67 -5.18 -7.20
CA ALA A 195 10.79 -4.40 -7.73
C ALA A 195 10.92 -4.50 -9.26
N VAL A 196 10.47 -5.61 -9.84
CA VAL A 196 10.58 -5.94 -11.28
C VAL A 196 9.25 -5.70 -12.02
N ALA A 197 8.13 -5.66 -11.31
CA ALA A 197 6.77 -5.63 -11.87
C ALA A 197 6.38 -4.33 -12.58
N LYS A 198 7.18 -3.27 -12.49
CA LYS A 198 6.85 -1.98 -13.13
C LYS A 198 6.73 -2.06 -14.65
N HIS A 199 7.44 -2.99 -15.29
CA HIS A 199 7.39 -3.24 -16.72
C HIS A 199 7.64 -4.72 -17.02
N PRO A 200 6.66 -5.62 -16.77
CA PRO A 200 6.83 -7.02 -17.13
C PRO A 200 6.91 -7.14 -18.66
N LEU A 201 7.94 -7.86 -19.14
CA LEU A 201 8.10 -8.14 -20.58
C LEU A 201 6.88 -8.88 -21.16
N ASN A 202 6.19 -9.69 -20.35
CA ASN A 202 4.92 -10.35 -20.67
C ASN A 202 4.01 -10.34 -19.44
N SER A 203 2.98 -9.49 -19.47
CA SER A 203 2.04 -9.35 -18.34
C SER A 203 1.24 -10.61 -18.08
N GLN A 204 0.85 -11.35 -19.11
CA GLN A 204 0.06 -12.57 -18.98
C GLN A 204 0.88 -13.66 -18.25
N LEU A 205 2.07 -13.97 -18.75
CA LEU A 205 2.95 -14.97 -18.14
C LEU A 205 3.29 -14.62 -16.69
N PHE A 206 3.47 -13.32 -16.42
CA PHE A 206 3.69 -12.83 -15.07
C PHE A 206 2.50 -13.11 -14.15
N LEU A 207 1.27 -12.84 -14.58
CA LEU A 207 0.06 -13.10 -13.80
C LEU A 207 -0.17 -14.60 -13.60
N GLU A 208 0.14 -15.44 -14.59
CA GLU A 208 0.05 -16.90 -14.50
C GLU A 208 1.03 -17.46 -13.45
N ASP A 209 2.28 -16.96 -13.41
CA ASP A 209 3.27 -17.35 -12.38
C ASP A 209 2.80 -16.93 -10.98
N VAL A 210 2.31 -15.69 -10.84
CA VAL A 210 1.79 -15.19 -9.56
C VAL A 210 0.58 -16.02 -9.10
N ALA A 211 -0.34 -16.37 -10.02
CA ALA A 211 -1.52 -17.19 -9.72
C ALA A 211 -1.12 -18.60 -9.28
N ALA A 212 -0.18 -19.24 -9.98
CA ALA A 212 0.33 -20.55 -9.61
C ALA A 212 0.95 -20.56 -8.21
N ARG A 213 1.79 -19.57 -7.90
CA ARG A 213 2.41 -19.41 -6.56
C ARG A 213 1.39 -19.13 -5.47
N TYR A 214 0.38 -18.30 -5.75
CA TYR A 214 -0.72 -18.04 -4.82
C TYR A 214 -1.46 -19.33 -4.48
N LEU A 215 -1.88 -20.08 -5.49
CA LEU A 215 -2.60 -21.35 -5.30
C LEU A 215 -1.76 -22.38 -4.54
N GLN A 216 -0.45 -22.49 -4.83
CA GLN A 216 0.46 -23.32 -4.05
C GLN A 216 0.55 -22.89 -2.57
N ALA A 217 0.49 -21.58 -2.30
CA ALA A 217 0.57 -21.05 -0.94
C ALA A 217 -0.69 -21.35 -0.10
N ILE A 218 -1.88 -21.37 -0.75
CA ILE A 218 -3.17 -21.61 -0.08
C ILE A 218 -3.65 -23.07 -0.16
N THR A 219 -2.98 -23.95 -0.90
CA THR A 219 -3.31 -25.36 -0.98
C THR A 219 -3.10 -26.03 0.38
N PRO A 220 -4.04 -26.85 0.87
CA PRO A 220 -3.86 -27.66 2.08
C PRO A 220 -2.62 -28.58 2.00
N TYR A 221 -2.18 -29.06 3.18
CA TYR A 221 -1.11 -30.08 3.28
C TYR A 221 -1.48 -31.36 2.56
#